data_1f4ca75e384fee313a9c08887aba20b0
#
_entry.id   1f4ca75e384fee313a9c08887aba20b0
#
_cell.length_a   1.000
_cell.length_b   1.000
_cell.length_c   1.000
_cell.angle_alpha   90.00
_cell.angle_beta   90.00
_cell.angle_gamma   90.00
#
_symmetry.space_group_name_H-M   'P 1'
#
loop_
_entity.id
_entity.type
_entity.pdbx_description
1 polymer ?
#
loop_
_entity_poly.entity_id
_entity_poly.type
_entity_poly.pdbx_seq_one_letter_code
_entity_poly.pdbx_strand_id
1 'polypeptide(L)'
;MDSKETPTLSIVGGSKVSSKLEVIKSLLHVSNEVLTGGGITNTFLKASGNNVGASLYENSMIEHAKDLLATKQILLPEEVVVSKSIESSESRVCSVDAVQDDEMILDQMLSPKASEKIAKAKKIIWNGPVGVFEKELFSRGTQELAEAIASSNAYSLAGGGETLLAIKMFSDKSNISYLSLIHI
;
A
#
# COMPACT_ATOMS: atom_id res chain seq x y z
N MET A 1 25.27 -9.05 11.62
CA MET A 1 24.96 -8.90 10.17
C MET A 1 23.86 -7.86 10.06
N ASP A 2 24.18 -6.70 9.52
CA ASP A 2 23.22 -5.61 9.38
C ASP A 2 22.11 -6.05 8.43
N SER A 3 20.87 -6.07 8.93
CA SER A 3 19.67 -6.51 8.18
C SER A 3 19.36 -5.67 6.93
N LYS A 4 20.07 -4.55 6.76
CA LYS A 4 19.90 -3.61 5.62
C LYS A 4 20.73 -3.94 4.37
N GLU A 5 21.63 -4.92 4.43
CA GLU A 5 22.43 -5.33 3.25
C GLU A 5 21.60 -6.06 2.18
N THR A 6 20.41 -6.51 2.53
CA THR A 6 19.52 -7.21 1.59
C THR A 6 18.33 -6.29 1.32
N PRO A 7 18.11 -5.77 0.08
CA PRO A 7 16.98 -4.89 -0.20
C PRO A 7 15.66 -5.53 0.23
N THR A 8 15.07 -4.94 1.29
CA THR A 8 13.79 -5.38 1.86
C THR A 8 12.74 -4.30 1.62
N LEU A 9 11.63 -4.68 1.01
CA LEU A 9 10.46 -3.85 0.81
C LEU A 9 9.32 -4.37 1.68
N SER A 10 8.69 -3.50 2.45
CA SER A 10 7.45 -3.83 3.15
C SER A 10 6.26 -3.13 2.50
N ILE A 11 5.12 -3.79 2.49
CA ILE A 11 3.85 -3.25 2.02
C ILE A 11 2.86 -3.34 3.18
N VAL A 12 2.25 -2.20 3.54
CA VAL A 12 1.28 -2.11 4.64
C VAL A 12 0.01 -1.42 4.14
N GLY A 13 -1.03 -2.22 3.93
CA GLY A 13 -2.36 -1.73 3.60
C GLY A 13 -3.30 -1.73 4.81
N GLY A 14 -4.35 -0.94 4.71
CA GLY A 14 -5.39 -0.88 5.75
C GLY A 14 -6.10 0.46 5.80
N SER A 15 -7.15 0.51 6.61
CA SER A 15 -8.00 1.70 6.74
C SER A 15 -7.45 2.76 7.71
N LYS A 16 -6.65 2.36 8.71
CA LYS A 16 -6.24 3.23 9.82
C LYS A 16 -4.76 3.12 10.16
N VAL A 17 -4.06 4.25 10.20
CA VAL A 17 -2.66 4.35 10.67
C VAL A 17 -2.54 3.94 12.12
N SER A 18 -3.47 4.38 12.99
CA SER A 18 -3.44 4.09 14.43
C SER A 18 -3.37 2.60 14.74
N SER A 19 -4.05 1.77 13.95
CA SER A 19 -4.04 0.31 14.12
C SER A 19 -2.75 -0.37 13.64
N LYS A 20 -1.96 0.30 12.81
CA LYS A 20 -0.74 -0.23 12.20
C LYS A 20 0.52 0.57 12.54
N LEU A 21 0.42 1.61 13.38
CA LEU A 21 1.52 2.53 13.66
C LEU A 21 2.80 1.81 14.14
N GLU A 22 2.66 0.92 15.11
CA GLU A 22 3.80 0.19 15.67
C GLU A 22 4.38 -0.83 14.66
N VAL A 23 3.51 -1.42 13.83
CA VAL A 23 3.94 -2.28 12.71
C VAL A 23 4.74 -1.46 11.69
N ILE A 24 4.25 -0.30 11.27
CA ILE A 24 4.95 0.59 10.33
C ILE A 24 6.31 1.00 10.89
N LYS A 25 6.37 1.44 12.16
CA LYS A 25 7.64 1.79 12.83
C LYS A 25 8.61 0.61 12.84
N SER A 26 8.15 -0.57 13.21
CA SER A 26 8.98 -1.78 13.25
C SER A 26 9.51 -2.14 11.86
N LEU A 27 8.66 -2.03 10.84
CA LEU A 27 9.04 -2.30 9.45
C LEU A 27 10.05 -1.28 8.91
N LEU A 28 9.97 0.00 9.31
CA LEU A 28 10.97 1.02 8.94
C LEU A 28 12.37 0.71 9.50
N HIS A 29 12.48 -0.04 10.60
CA HIS A 29 13.77 -0.48 11.13
C HIS A 29 14.40 -1.62 10.31
N VAL A 30 13.58 -2.51 9.74
CA VAL A 30 14.05 -3.74 9.06
C VAL A 30 13.98 -3.66 7.53
N SER A 31 13.26 -2.68 7.00
CA SER A 31 13.06 -2.49 5.55
C SER A 31 13.81 -1.26 5.05
N ASN A 32 14.20 -1.30 3.80
CA ASN A 32 14.75 -0.13 3.11
C ASN A 32 13.66 0.89 2.81
N GLU A 33 12.47 0.40 2.45
CA GLU A 33 11.30 1.21 2.12
C GLU A 33 10.01 0.49 2.53
N VAL A 34 8.97 1.30 2.77
CA VAL A 34 7.62 0.83 3.12
C VAL A 34 6.63 1.47 2.14
N LEU A 35 5.97 0.65 1.34
CA LEU A 35 4.84 1.05 0.51
C LEU A 35 3.56 0.97 1.35
N THR A 36 2.76 2.03 1.33
CA THR A 36 1.50 2.07 2.06
C THR A 36 0.30 1.90 1.14
N GLY A 37 -0.86 1.49 1.68
CA GLY A 37 -2.10 1.28 0.93
C GLY A 37 -3.35 1.68 1.70
N GLY A 38 -4.43 1.99 0.97
CA GLY A 38 -5.75 2.31 1.52
C GLY A 38 -5.79 3.60 2.35
N GLY A 39 -6.60 3.64 3.41
CA GLY A 39 -6.73 4.81 4.29
C GLY A 39 -5.44 5.21 4.99
N ILE A 40 -4.49 4.28 5.15
CA ILE A 40 -3.13 4.57 5.62
C ILE A 40 -2.46 5.53 4.63
N THR A 41 -2.44 5.21 3.33
CA THR A 41 -1.89 6.09 2.29
C THR A 41 -2.59 7.44 2.25
N ASN A 42 -3.93 7.48 2.35
CA ASN A 42 -4.67 8.73 2.37
C ASN A 42 -4.25 9.64 3.54
N THR A 43 -3.98 9.05 4.71
CA THR A 43 -3.47 9.80 5.87
C THR A 43 -2.07 10.36 5.60
N PHE A 44 -1.19 9.59 4.97
CA PHE A 44 0.15 10.06 4.57
C PHE A 44 0.09 11.13 3.47
N LEU A 45 -0.78 10.99 2.47
CA LEU A 45 -1.00 11.99 1.43
C LEU A 45 -1.50 13.30 2.05
N LYS A 46 -2.46 13.23 2.99
CA LYS A 46 -2.93 14.42 3.73
C LYS A 46 -1.81 15.06 4.54
N ALA A 47 -0.99 14.26 5.21
CA ALA A 47 0.15 14.73 5.99
C ALA A 47 1.23 15.40 5.11
N SER A 48 1.39 14.98 3.85
CA SER A 48 2.29 15.59 2.88
C SER A 48 1.73 16.85 2.19
N GLY A 49 0.48 17.24 2.52
CA GLY A 49 -0.16 18.46 2.02
C GLY A 49 -1.07 18.25 0.81
N ASN A 50 -1.26 17.02 0.34
CA ASN A 50 -2.17 16.74 -0.76
C ASN A 50 -3.64 16.86 -0.35
N ASN A 51 -4.49 17.25 -1.31
CA ASN A 51 -5.94 17.09 -1.16
C ASN A 51 -6.29 15.60 -1.28
N VAL A 52 -7.05 15.09 -0.33
CA VAL A 52 -7.56 13.70 -0.35
C VAL A 52 -9.08 13.65 -0.50
N GLY A 53 -9.71 14.81 -0.75
CA GLY A 53 -11.16 14.96 -0.93
C GLY A 53 -11.96 14.37 0.22
N ALA A 54 -12.99 13.59 -0.11
CA ALA A 54 -13.85 12.88 0.82
C ALA A 54 -13.29 11.52 1.27
N SER A 55 -12.00 11.24 1.02
CA SER A 55 -11.36 9.97 1.37
C SER A 55 -11.31 9.73 2.87
N LEU A 56 -11.36 8.45 3.26
CA LEU A 56 -11.08 8.04 4.62
C LEU A 56 -9.62 8.34 4.98
N TYR A 57 -9.39 9.11 6.03
CA TYR A 57 -8.09 9.32 6.66
C TYR A 57 -8.23 9.58 8.16
N GLU A 58 -7.16 9.46 8.93
CA GLU A 58 -7.16 9.72 10.37
C GLU A 58 -6.53 11.07 10.69
N ASN A 59 -7.36 12.07 10.97
CA ASN A 59 -6.89 13.43 11.28
C ASN A 59 -5.97 13.47 12.53
N SER A 60 -6.26 12.66 13.55
CA SER A 60 -5.45 12.56 14.77
C SER A 60 -4.04 11.98 14.54
N MET A 61 -3.82 11.34 13.39
CA MET A 61 -2.55 10.69 13.05
C MET A 61 -1.65 11.51 12.11
N ILE A 62 -2.09 12.72 11.72
CA ILE A 62 -1.36 13.56 10.74
C ILE A 62 0.06 13.88 11.22
N GLU A 63 0.25 14.28 12.49
CA GLU A 63 1.60 14.60 12.99
C GLU A 63 2.50 13.36 13.04
N HIS A 64 1.97 12.21 13.47
CA HIS A 64 2.72 10.95 13.43
C HIS A 64 3.09 10.55 11.99
N ALA A 65 2.16 10.78 11.03
CA ALA A 65 2.43 10.52 9.62
C ALA A 65 3.54 11.43 9.08
N LYS A 66 3.59 12.71 9.46
CA LYS A 66 4.70 13.63 9.12
C LYS A 66 6.04 13.13 9.64
N ASP A 67 6.08 12.69 10.90
CA ASP A 67 7.30 12.14 11.50
C ASP A 67 7.82 10.91 10.73
N LEU A 68 6.90 10.02 10.33
CA LEU A 68 7.25 8.85 9.54
C LEU A 68 7.69 9.22 8.11
N LEU A 69 7.05 10.21 7.47
CA LEU A 69 7.47 10.73 6.16
C LEU A 69 8.88 11.34 6.19
N ALA A 70 9.28 11.96 7.31
CA ALA A 70 10.61 12.53 7.50
C ALA A 70 11.74 11.48 7.40
N THR A 71 11.44 10.20 7.61
CA THR A 71 12.39 9.10 7.41
C THR A 71 12.79 8.90 5.94
N LYS A 72 11.99 9.41 5.00
CA LYS A 72 12.14 9.24 3.54
C LYS A 72 12.07 7.79 3.06
N GLN A 73 11.58 6.89 3.90
CA GLN A 73 11.42 5.46 3.59
C GLN A 73 9.98 5.10 3.17
N ILE A 74 9.01 6.01 3.36
CA ILE A 74 7.62 5.77 2.95
C ILE A 74 7.48 6.05 1.45
N LEU A 75 6.96 5.05 0.71
CA LEU A 75 6.62 5.18 -0.70
C LEU A 75 5.15 5.53 -0.83
N LEU A 76 4.87 6.70 -1.38
CA LEU A 76 3.53 7.15 -1.73
C LEU A 76 3.26 6.96 -3.23
N PRO A 77 2.01 6.78 -3.65
CA PRO A 77 1.64 6.71 -5.05
C PRO A 77 1.78 8.09 -5.71
N GLU A 78 1.96 8.08 -7.03
CA GLU A 78 1.90 9.27 -7.88
C GLU A 78 0.50 9.43 -8.50
N GLU A 79 -0.19 8.31 -8.74
CA GLU A 79 -1.53 8.24 -9.29
C GLU A 79 -2.45 7.40 -8.41
N VAL A 80 -3.71 7.80 -8.38
CA VAL A 80 -4.77 7.16 -7.59
C VAL A 80 -6.02 6.95 -8.44
N VAL A 81 -6.85 6.00 -8.01
CA VAL A 81 -8.18 5.78 -8.59
C VAL A 81 -9.19 6.43 -7.65
N VAL A 82 -9.95 7.38 -8.20
CA VAL A 82 -10.94 8.14 -7.43
C VAL A 82 -12.34 7.91 -7.96
N SER A 83 -13.30 8.05 -7.07
CA SER A 83 -14.74 8.04 -7.37
C SER A 83 -15.49 8.86 -6.34
N LYS A 84 -16.72 9.26 -6.63
CA LYS A 84 -17.57 9.98 -5.68
C LYS A 84 -18.12 9.09 -4.57
N SER A 85 -18.13 7.77 -4.78
CA SER A 85 -18.64 6.78 -3.82
C SER A 85 -18.03 5.42 -4.10
N ILE A 86 -17.89 4.61 -3.06
CA ILE A 86 -17.51 3.19 -3.18
C ILE A 86 -18.54 2.36 -3.96
N GLU A 87 -19.78 2.79 -4.03
CA GLU A 87 -20.87 2.15 -4.78
C GLU A 87 -21.06 2.74 -6.17
N SER A 88 -20.21 3.66 -6.60
CA SER A 88 -20.26 4.25 -7.94
C SER A 88 -19.96 3.21 -9.01
N SER A 89 -20.60 3.37 -10.18
CA SER A 89 -20.26 2.63 -11.40
C SER A 89 -19.16 3.31 -12.23
N GLU A 90 -18.66 4.46 -11.80
CA GLU A 90 -17.67 5.25 -12.50
C GLU A 90 -16.46 5.54 -11.60
N SER A 91 -15.28 5.49 -12.20
CA SER A 91 -14.02 5.88 -11.56
C SER A 91 -13.11 6.55 -12.58
N ARG A 92 -12.13 7.29 -12.11
CA ARG A 92 -11.06 7.82 -12.95
C ARG A 92 -9.69 7.67 -12.27
N VAL A 93 -8.67 7.52 -13.08
CA VAL A 93 -7.27 7.61 -12.62
C VAL A 93 -6.86 9.09 -12.69
N CYS A 94 -6.19 9.57 -11.67
CA CYS A 94 -5.60 10.92 -11.68
C CYS A 94 -4.33 10.96 -10.85
N SER A 95 -3.51 12.00 -11.08
CA SER A 95 -2.41 12.35 -10.18
C SER A 95 -2.96 12.67 -8.79
N VAL A 96 -2.17 12.39 -7.76
CA VAL A 96 -2.52 12.72 -6.37
C VAL A 96 -2.82 14.21 -6.16
N ASP A 97 -2.24 15.09 -6.98
CA ASP A 97 -2.48 16.55 -6.94
C ASP A 97 -3.82 16.97 -7.55
N ALA A 98 -4.49 16.06 -8.29
CA ALA A 98 -5.69 16.36 -9.06
C ALA A 98 -6.98 15.79 -8.42
N VAL A 99 -6.90 15.30 -7.19
CA VAL A 99 -8.05 14.80 -6.41
C VAL A 99 -8.96 15.97 -6.04
N GLN A 100 -10.26 15.83 -6.32
CA GLN A 100 -11.27 16.87 -6.03
C GLN A 100 -11.89 16.66 -4.65
N ASP A 101 -12.52 17.72 -4.12
CA ASP A 101 -13.05 17.72 -2.75
C ASP A 101 -14.19 16.71 -2.54
N ASP A 102 -14.94 16.40 -3.60
CA ASP A 102 -16.07 15.48 -3.56
C ASP A 102 -15.71 14.04 -3.99
N GLU A 103 -14.43 13.76 -4.20
CA GLU A 103 -13.91 12.45 -4.60
C GLU A 103 -13.27 11.70 -3.43
N MET A 104 -13.37 10.38 -3.48
CA MET A 104 -12.71 9.46 -2.57
C MET A 104 -11.61 8.70 -3.31
N ILE A 105 -10.41 8.63 -2.73
CA ILE A 105 -9.35 7.73 -3.18
C ILE A 105 -9.73 6.32 -2.73
N LEU A 106 -9.97 5.43 -3.68
CA LEU A 106 -10.42 4.06 -3.45
C LEU A 106 -9.42 2.99 -3.91
N ASP A 107 -8.44 3.37 -4.74
CA ASP A 107 -7.31 2.53 -5.11
C ASP A 107 -6.11 3.42 -5.46
N GLN A 108 -4.94 2.83 -5.59
CA GLN A 108 -3.72 3.53 -6.01
C GLN A 108 -2.99 2.74 -7.08
N MET A 109 -2.42 3.43 -8.06
CA MET A 109 -1.64 2.79 -9.10
C MET A 109 -0.22 2.48 -8.61
N LEU A 110 0.34 1.38 -9.10
CA LEU A 110 1.71 1.01 -8.79
C LEU A 110 2.65 1.91 -9.60
N SER A 111 3.34 2.85 -8.93
CA SER A 111 4.26 3.77 -9.61
C SER A 111 5.45 3.02 -10.22
N PRO A 112 6.09 3.56 -11.28
CA PRO A 112 7.31 2.98 -11.84
C PRO A 112 8.41 2.78 -10.78
N LYS A 113 8.53 3.70 -9.84
CA LYS A 113 9.48 3.60 -8.70
C LYS A 113 9.14 2.42 -7.79
N ALA A 114 7.86 2.23 -7.45
CA ALA A 114 7.43 1.11 -6.62
C ALA A 114 7.65 -0.24 -7.35
N SER A 115 7.34 -0.31 -8.64
CA SER A 115 7.59 -1.49 -9.49
C SER A 115 9.08 -1.85 -9.53
N GLU A 116 9.95 -0.85 -9.70
CA GLU A 116 11.41 -1.04 -9.68
C GLU A 116 11.88 -1.60 -8.32
N LYS A 117 11.33 -1.08 -7.21
CA LYS A 117 11.68 -1.54 -5.86
C LYS A 117 11.23 -2.97 -5.61
N ILE A 118 10.04 -3.36 -6.08
CA ILE A 118 9.58 -4.76 -6.01
C ILE A 118 10.51 -5.67 -6.81
N ALA A 119 10.85 -5.29 -8.04
CA ALA A 119 11.71 -6.10 -8.90
C ALA A 119 13.14 -6.29 -8.35
N LYS A 120 13.68 -5.29 -7.64
CA LYS A 120 15.03 -5.32 -7.04
C LYS A 120 15.06 -5.88 -5.63
N ALA A 121 13.92 -6.03 -4.97
CA ALA A 121 13.83 -6.55 -3.61
C ALA A 121 14.39 -7.99 -3.54
N LYS A 122 15.04 -8.30 -2.43
CA LYS A 122 15.43 -9.67 -2.07
C LYS A 122 14.46 -10.26 -1.04
N LYS A 123 13.79 -9.37 -0.29
CA LYS A 123 12.74 -9.74 0.66
C LYS A 123 11.57 -8.80 0.50
N ILE A 124 10.36 -9.35 0.52
CA ILE A 124 9.11 -8.59 0.50
C ILE A 124 8.25 -9.05 1.68
N ILE A 125 7.76 -8.09 2.46
CA ILE A 125 6.78 -8.34 3.52
C ILE A 125 5.48 -7.66 3.09
N TRP A 126 4.41 -8.42 2.89
CA TRP A 126 3.13 -7.91 2.39
C TRP A 126 2.01 -8.13 3.40
N ASN A 127 1.47 -7.04 3.92
CA ASN A 127 0.38 -7.01 4.89
C ASN A 127 -0.69 -5.97 4.50
N GLY A 128 -1.68 -6.37 3.75
CA GLY A 128 -2.84 -5.57 3.34
C GLY A 128 -2.83 -5.12 1.88
N PRO A 129 -4.02 -4.99 1.29
CA PRO A 129 -4.23 -4.47 -0.07
C PRO A 129 -3.94 -2.97 -0.15
N VAL A 130 -3.84 -2.44 -1.37
CA VAL A 130 -3.61 -1.01 -1.59
C VAL A 130 -4.86 -0.25 -2.00
N GLY A 131 -5.96 -0.95 -2.29
CA GLY A 131 -7.26 -0.39 -2.65
C GLY A 131 -8.43 -1.22 -2.14
N VAL A 132 -9.65 -0.82 -2.51
CA VAL A 132 -10.90 -1.55 -2.22
C VAL A 132 -11.06 -2.67 -3.26
N PHE A 133 -10.15 -3.61 -3.21
CA PHE A 133 -9.89 -4.62 -4.24
C PHE A 133 -11.03 -5.61 -4.46
N GLU A 134 -12.00 -5.68 -3.55
CA GLU A 134 -13.22 -6.50 -3.69
C GLU A 134 -14.19 -5.92 -4.73
N LYS A 135 -14.02 -4.64 -5.08
CA LYS A 135 -14.75 -3.96 -6.15
C LYS A 135 -13.86 -3.90 -7.39
N GLU A 136 -14.33 -4.40 -8.52
CA GLU A 136 -13.57 -4.47 -9.77
C GLU A 136 -12.98 -3.10 -10.18
N LEU A 137 -13.75 -2.02 -10.03
CA LEU A 137 -13.33 -0.65 -10.35
C LEU A 137 -12.12 -0.15 -9.52
N PHE A 138 -11.85 -0.76 -8.37
CA PHE A 138 -10.84 -0.32 -7.39
C PHE A 138 -9.86 -1.43 -7.03
N SER A 139 -9.73 -2.44 -7.89
CA SER A 139 -8.90 -3.64 -7.66
C SER A 139 -7.55 -3.60 -8.38
N ARG A 140 -7.40 -2.71 -9.36
CA ARG A 140 -6.26 -2.70 -10.28
C ARG A 140 -4.91 -2.55 -9.57
N GLY A 141 -4.81 -1.63 -8.61
CA GLY A 141 -3.55 -1.42 -7.89
C GLY A 141 -3.15 -2.64 -7.06
N THR A 142 -4.11 -3.29 -6.40
CA THR A 142 -3.85 -4.53 -5.65
C THR A 142 -3.52 -5.69 -6.59
N GLN A 143 -4.15 -5.77 -7.75
CA GLN A 143 -3.83 -6.76 -8.78
C GLN A 143 -2.40 -6.57 -9.30
N GLU A 144 -2.04 -5.36 -9.75
CA GLU A 144 -0.69 -5.04 -10.24
C GLU A 144 0.38 -5.35 -9.18
N LEU A 145 0.10 -5.04 -7.91
CA LEU A 145 0.97 -5.35 -6.79
C LEU A 145 1.16 -6.86 -6.62
N ALA A 146 0.06 -7.63 -6.62
CA ALA A 146 0.10 -9.08 -6.46
C ALA A 146 0.90 -9.76 -7.59
N GLU A 147 0.66 -9.34 -8.84
CA GLU A 147 1.36 -9.83 -10.03
C GLU A 147 2.85 -9.48 -10.00
N ALA A 148 3.20 -8.26 -9.60
CA ALA A 148 4.58 -7.81 -9.47
C ALA A 148 5.35 -8.61 -8.40
N ILE A 149 4.73 -8.85 -7.24
CA ILE A 149 5.33 -9.67 -6.17
C ILE A 149 5.50 -11.12 -6.63
N ALA A 150 4.46 -11.71 -7.24
CA ALA A 150 4.48 -13.08 -7.73
C ALA A 150 5.53 -13.32 -8.83
N SER A 151 5.81 -12.28 -9.64
CA SER A 151 6.81 -12.32 -10.70
C SER A 151 8.23 -11.98 -10.23
N SER A 152 8.39 -11.53 -8.99
CA SER A 152 9.69 -11.16 -8.44
C SER A 152 10.50 -12.39 -8.01
N ASN A 153 11.83 -12.23 -7.94
CA ASN A 153 12.72 -13.24 -7.36
C ASN A 153 12.93 -13.05 -5.85
N ALA A 154 12.10 -12.22 -5.19
CA ALA A 154 12.21 -11.95 -3.77
C ALA A 154 11.68 -13.11 -2.93
N TYR A 155 12.28 -13.33 -1.76
CA TYR A 155 11.62 -14.11 -0.72
C TYR A 155 10.44 -13.32 -0.17
N SER A 156 9.23 -13.74 -0.50
CA SER A 156 7.99 -13.03 -0.16
C SER A 156 7.28 -13.67 1.04
N LEU A 157 7.00 -12.85 2.04
CA LEU A 157 6.20 -13.18 3.22
C LEU A 157 4.89 -12.40 3.13
N ALA A 158 3.76 -13.07 3.04
CA ALA A 158 2.46 -12.42 3.00
C ALA A 158 1.59 -12.87 4.18
N GLY A 159 0.89 -11.92 4.81
CA GLY A 159 0.05 -12.19 5.98
C GLY A 159 -1.18 -11.29 6.07
N GLY A 160 -2.17 -11.80 6.81
CA GLY A 160 -3.47 -11.16 6.98
C GLY A 160 -4.53 -11.64 5.98
N GLY A 161 -5.78 -11.75 6.45
CA GLY A 161 -6.87 -12.32 5.67
C GLY A 161 -7.13 -11.62 4.33
N GLU A 162 -7.11 -10.29 4.31
CA GLU A 162 -7.29 -9.50 3.08
C GLU A 162 -6.15 -9.73 2.07
N THR A 163 -4.90 -9.84 2.56
CA THR A 163 -3.75 -10.15 1.70
C THR A 163 -3.89 -11.53 1.06
N LEU A 164 -4.29 -12.52 1.85
CA LEU A 164 -4.51 -13.89 1.34
C LEU A 164 -5.66 -13.96 0.34
N LEU A 165 -6.70 -13.14 0.54
CA LEU A 165 -7.79 -13.03 -0.41
C LEU A 165 -7.31 -12.38 -1.71
N ALA A 166 -6.54 -11.29 -1.65
CA ALA A 166 -5.96 -10.64 -2.82
C ALA A 166 -5.06 -11.59 -3.62
N ILE A 167 -4.21 -12.37 -2.93
CA ILE A 167 -3.38 -13.40 -3.58
C ILE A 167 -4.24 -14.43 -4.29
N LYS A 168 -5.31 -14.90 -3.64
CA LYS A 168 -6.23 -15.87 -4.25
C LYS A 168 -6.93 -15.34 -5.49
N MET A 169 -7.24 -14.04 -5.51
CA MET A 169 -7.94 -13.42 -6.64
C MET A 169 -7.02 -13.10 -7.82
N PHE A 170 -5.78 -12.66 -7.57
CA PHE A 170 -4.93 -12.02 -8.57
C PHE A 170 -3.61 -12.73 -8.85
N SER A 171 -3.26 -13.77 -8.09
CA SER A 171 -2.03 -14.52 -8.34
C SER A 171 -2.16 -15.99 -7.94
N ASP A 172 -1.11 -16.78 -8.17
CA ASP A 172 -1.02 -18.14 -7.67
C ASP A 172 -0.28 -18.14 -6.32
N LYS A 173 -0.84 -18.82 -5.33
CA LYS A 173 -0.23 -18.98 -3.99
C LYS A 173 1.16 -19.61 -4.03
N SER A 174 1.45 -20.43 -5.04
CA SER A 174 2.76 -21.06 -5.24
C SER A 174 3.87 -20.06 -5.54
N ASN A 175 3.52 -18.84 -5.98
CA ASN A 175 4.46 -17.77 -6.27
C ASN A 175 4.82 -16.90 -5.03
N ILE A 176 4.24 -17.21 -3.88
CA ILE A 176 4.55 -16.53 -2.60
C ILE A 176 5.31 -17.50 -1.70
N SER A 177 6.48 -17.09 -1.23
CA SER A 177 7.40 -17.98 -0.51
C SER A 177 6.85 -18.44 0.84
N TYR A 178 6.12 -17.59 1.55
CA TYR A 178 5.50 -17.91 2.84
C TYR A 178 4.17 -17.17 3.03
N LEU A 179 3.13 -17.91 3.44
CA LEU A 179 1.81 -17.36 3.75
C LEU A 179 1.51 -17.54 5.23
N SER A 180 1.12 -16.46 5.90
CA SER A 180 0.69 -16.46 7.31
C SER A 180 -0.79 -16.09 7.42
N LEU A 181 -1.56 -16.86 8.19
CA LEU A 181 -2.94 -16.54 8.54
C LEU A 181 -3.03 -15.48 9.65
N ILE A 182 -1.93 -15.24 10.34
CA ILE A 182 -1.83 -14.27 11.43
C ILE A 182 -1.39 -12.93 10.85
N HIS A 183 -1.91 -11.82 11.39
CA HIS A 183 -1.37 -10.50 11.08
C HIS A 183 0.12 -10.46 11.48
N ILE A 184 0.94 -10.09 10.52
CA ILE A 184 2.38 -9.91 10.73
C ILE A 184 2.60 -8.54 11.35
#